data_2a5c1c90d68acbe73a4a696eb60c6d6e
#
_entry.id   2a5c1c90d68acbe73a4a696eb60c6d6e
#
_cell.length_a   1.000
_cell.length_b   1.000
_cell.length_c   1.000
_cell.angle_alpha   90.00
_cell.angle_beta   90.00
_cell.angle_gamma   90.00
#
_symmetry.space_group_name_H-M   'P 1'
#
loop_
_entity.id
_entity.type
_entity.pdbx_description
1 polymer ?
#
loop_
_entity_poly.entity_id
_entity_poly.type
_entity_poly.pdbx_seq_one_letter_code
_entity_poly.pdbx_strand_id
1 'polypeptide(L)'
;MLKKLFTKMQRQIVSFRTVLILLWGASPQAIILLILASSLTGFLTPIGLLCTQHFLDAIVRSVSAGGKFASVVIWLLLLLGVTLFGNLTSMALQTLRANFSDVLALHITQKTLAKYQVIHAEAFEKKEIYDRIHMAVTETPNRCALYIDMICGVTKAVVSLTGVIAILASFDVRIVFATCCLTIPLLKIKNKISIKKYGIYRQQAESHRLCNSLFAILLNAPNIPELKVMNGGNYIANEIGTTIQQQTGDNRAIRARTLKADTAAIGISNAITFGVKIWIVVSAISQELTVGSIYQMLSAFDSMQTLLQSLVYQISSGYEQSLYVSNLLVLWGLSEESTKMQVELTAPVLRL
;
A
#
# COMPACT_ATOMS: atom_id res chain seq x y z
N MET A 1 22.67 10.12 -14.68
CA MET A 1 21.28 9.77 -14.30
C MET A 1 21.12 8.29 -13.93
N LEU A 2 21.65 7.37 -14.72
CA LEU A 2 21.63 5.90 -14.47
C LEU A 2 22.31 5.47 -13.16
N LYS A 3 23.48 6.03 -12.79
CA LYS A 3 24.18 5.73 -11.52
C LYS A 3 23.34 6.09 -10.28
N LYS A 4 22.60 7.22 -10.30
CA LYS A 4 21.68 7.61 -9.20
C LYS A 4 20.46 6.69 -9.10
N LEU A 5 19.97 6.17 -10.23
CA LEU A 5 18.90 5.17 -10.26
C LEU A 5 19.38 3.81 -9.72
N PHE A 6 20.58 3.42 -10.07
CA PHE A 6 21.16 2.13 -9.62
C PHE A 6 21.44 2.12 -8.11
N THR A 7 22.02 3.20 -7.55
CA THR A 7 22.20 3.36 -6.10
C THR A 7 20.88 3.44 -5.34
N LYS A 8 19.84 4.03 -5.96
CA LYS A 8 18.50 4.10 -5.39
C LYS A 8 17.85 2.71 -5.36
N MET A 9 18.01 1.93 -6.43
CA MET A 9 17.54 0.55 -6.53
C MET A 9 18.27 -0.39 -5.56
N GLN A 10 19.58 -0.27 -5.40
CA GLN A 10 20.34 -1.06 -4.42
C GLN A 10 19.89 -0.80 -2.98
N ARG A 11 19.66 0.46 -2.60
CA ARG A 11 19.13 0.78 -1.26
C ARG A 11 17.73 0.19 -1.04
N GLN A 12 16.89 0.16 -2.08
CA GLN A 12 15.57 -0.47 -2.01
C GLN A 12 15.64 -1.98 -1.78
N ILE A 13 16.54 -2.66 -2.50
CA ILE A 13 16.73 -4.11 -2.36
C ILE A 13 17.23 -4.45 -0.97
N VAL A 14 18.14 -3.65 -0.42
CA VAL A 14 18.65 -3.83 0.96
C VAL A 14 17.54 -3.63 1.98
N SER A 15 16.76 -2.55 1.87
CA SER A 15 15.63 -2.29 2.78
C SER A 15 14.56 -3.38 2.67
N PHE A 16 14.23 -3.84 1.45
CA PHE A 16 13.29 -4.92 1.22
C PHE A 16 13.77 -6.25 1.83
N ARG A 17 15.05 -6.60 1.61
CA ARG A 17 15.66 -7.79 2.21
C ARG A 17 15.61 -7.75 3.73
N THR A 18 15.88 -6.60 4.33
CA THR A 18 15.87 -6.46 5.79
C THR A 18 14.46 -6.59 6.35
N VAL A 19 13.46 -5.99 5.70
CA VAL A 19 12.06 -6.15 6.12
C VAL A 19 11.67 -7.63 6.02
N LEU A 20 12.04 -8.32 4.95
CA LEU A 20 11.77 -9.75 4.82
C LEU A 20 12.43 -10.57 5.94
N ILE A 21 13.67 -10.25 6.32
CA ILE A 21 14.37 -10.92 7.44
C ILE A 21 13.64 -10.65 8.75
N LEU A 22 13.17 -9.42 8.98
CA LEU A 22 12.40 -9.06 10.17
C LEU A 22 11.04 -9.79 10.23
N LEU A 23 10.33 -9.81 9.13
CA LEU A 23 9.08 -10.54 9.00
C LEU A 23 9.29 -12.02 9.30
N TRP A 24 10.32 -12.61 8.68
CA TRP A 24 10.67 -14.02 8.89
C TRP A 24 11.06 -14.32 10.32
N GLY A 25 11.79 -13.40 10.98
CA GLY A 25 12.18 -13.51 12.39
C GLY A 25 11.02 -13.42 13.37
N ALA A 26 9.91 -12.72 13.00
CA ALA A 26 8.74 -12.61 13.87
C ALA A 26 7.89 -13.89 13.85
N SER A 27 7.53 -14.42 12.67
CA SER A 27 6.81 -15.69 12.51
C SER A 27 6.83 -16.17 11.07
N PRO A 28 7.66 -17.17 10.71
CA PRO A 28 7.73 -17.69 9.35
C PRO A 28 6.42 -18.38 8.92
N GLN A 29 5.73 -19.04 9.85
CA GLN A 29 4.47 -19.73 9.58
C GLN A 29 3.35 -18.75 9.17
N ALA A 30 3.27 -17.60 9.84
CA ALA A 30 2.28 -16.58 9.54
C ALA A 30 2.50 -15.96 8.14
N ILE A 31 3.76 -15.75 7.72
CA ILE A 31 4.07 -15.22 6.38
C ILE A 31 3.66 -16.21 5.29
N ILE A 32 3.99 -17.48 5.46
CA ILE A 32 3.61 -18.53 4.51
C ILE A 32 2.08 -18.59 4.39
N LEU A 33 1.38 -18.58 5.51
CA LEU A 33 -0.09 -18.59 5.54
C LEU A 33 -0.69 -17.36 4.85
N LEU A 34 -0.11 -16.16 5.07
CA LEU A 34 -0.54 -14.94 4.41
C LEU A 34 -0.32 -14.98 2.89
N ILE A 35 0.81 -15.51 2.43
CA ILE A 35 1.10 -15.66 1.00
C ILE A 35 0.14 -16.66 0.37
N LEU A 36 -0.11 -17.80 1.01
CA LEU A 36 -1.06 -18.81 0.54
C LEU A 36 -2.49 -18.26 0.48
N ALA A 37 -2.96 -17.61 1.54
CA ALA A 37 -4.28 -17.00 1.57
C ALA A 37 -4.42 -15.87 0.52
N SER A 38 -3.38 -15.06 0.31
CA SER A 38 -3.35 -14.03 -0.73
C SER A 38 -3.37 -14.63 -2.13
N SER A 39 -2.66 -15.72 -2.36
CA SER A 39 -2.67 -16.46 -3.63
C SER A 39 -4.05 -17.06 -3.90
N LEU A 40 -4.67 -17.63 -2.88
CA LEU A 40 -6.02 -18.20 -2.99
C LEU A 40 -7.05 -17.12 -3.39
N THR A 41 -7.02 -15.96 -2.72
CA THR A 41 -7.88 -14.83 -3.11
C THR A 41 -7.57 -14.31 -4.52
N GLY A 42 -6.32 -14.41 -4.95
CA GLY A 42 -5.89 -14.05 -6.31
C GLY A 42 -6.49 -14.95 -7.39
N PHE A 43 -6.53 -16.26 -7.16
CA PHE A 43 -7.11 -17.23 -8.09
C PHE A 43 -8.63 -17.10 -8.25
N LEU A 44 -9.33 -16.58 -7.24
CA LEU A 44 -10.79 -16.42 -7.33
C LEU A 44 -11.22 -15.39 -8.39
N THR A 45 -10.38 -14.43 -8.73
CA THR A 45 -10.68 -13.44 -9.78
C THR A 45 -10.88 -14.09 -11.16
N PRO A 46 -9.92 -14.84 -11.72
CA PRO A 46 -10.11 -15.51 -13.01
C PRO A 46 -11.20 -16.60 -12.96
N ILE A 47 -11.35 -17.31 -11.84
CA ILE A 47 -12.43 -18.30 -11.67
C ILE A 47 -13.80 -17.62 -11.74
N GLY A 48 -13.99 -16.47 -11.09
CA GLY A 48 -15.22 -15.69 -11.16
C GLY A 48 -15.56 -15.26 -12.59
N LEU A 49 -14.55 -14.86 -13.38
CA LEU A 49 -14.74 -14.51 -14.80
C LEU A 49 -15.22 -15.71 -15.63
N LEU A 50 -14.63 -16.89 -15.43
CA LEU A 50 -15.05 -18.13 -16.11
C LEU A 50 -16.48 -18.55 -15.72
N CYS A 51 -16.81 -18.51 -14.43
CA CYS A 51 -18.15 -18.82 -13.96
C CYS A 51 -19.20 -17.85 -14.54
N THR A 52 -18.87 -16.56 -14.62
CA THR A 52 -19.77 -15.55 -15.20
C THR A 52 -19.99 -15.76 -16.69
N GLN A 53 -18.96 -16.15 -17.46
CA GLN A 53 -19.09 -16.51 -18.87
C GLN A 53 -20.08 -17.66 -19.05
N HIS A 54 -19.87 -18.78 -18.36
CA HIS A 54 -20.74 -19.95 -18.49
C HIS A 54 -22.17 -19.67 -18.02
N PHE A 55 -22.32 -18.85 -16.99
CA PHE A 55 -23.64 -18.39 -16.53
C PHE A 55 -24.39 -17.62 -17.62
N LEU A 56 -23.73 -16.65 -18.27
CA LEU A 56 -24.34 -15.87 -19.36
C LEU A 56 -24.67 -16.74 -20.56
N ASP A 57 -23.78 -17.66 -20.95
CA ASP A 57 -24.01 -18.59 -22.03
C ASP A 57 -25.17 -19.56 -21.73
N ALA A 58 -25.32 -20.00 -20.48
CA ALA A 58 -26.46 -20.81 -20.04
C ALA A 58 -27.78 -20.04 -20.15
N ILE A 59 -27.80 -18.74 -19.81
CA ILE A 59 -28.98 -17.87 -19.96
C ILE A 59 -29.37 -17.78 -21.45
N VAL A 60 -28.41 -17.43 -22.31
CA VAL A 60 -28.67 -17.26 -23.75
C VAL A 60 -29.20 -18.55 -24.35
N ARG A 61 -28.61 -19.72 -24.03
CA ARG A 61 -29.07 -21.03 -24.49
C ARG A 61 -30.47 -21.38 -23.98
N SER A 62 -30.81 -21.02 -22.73
CA SER A 62 -32.12 -21.29 -22.17
C SER A 62 -33.24 -20.45 -22.82
N VAL A 63 -32.91 -19.20 -23.21
CA VAL A 63 -33.85 -18.28 -23.86
C VAL A 63 -34.05 -18.62 -25.36
N SER A 64 -32.95 -18.91 -26.09
CA SER A 64 -32.97 -19.10 -27.53
C SER A 64 -33.34 -20.52 -27.98
N ALA A 65 -33.02 -21.56 -27.19
CA ALA A 65 -33.14 -22.97 -27.61
C ALA A 65 -34.03 -23.81 -26.67
N GLY A 66 -34.82 -23.21 -25.77
CA GLY A 66 -35.64 -23.97 -24.81
C GLY A 66 -34.81 -24.82 -23.85
N GLY A 67 -33.59 -24.36 -23.53
CA GLY A 67 -32.63 -25.06 -22.65
C GLY A 67 -33.18 -25.28 -21.24
N LYS A 68 -32.64 -26.28 -20.54
CA LYS A 68 -33.06 -26.61 -19.18
C LYS A 68 -32.74 -25.46 -18.21
N PHE A 69 -33.75 -24.86 -17.59
CA PHE A 69 -33.62 -23.85 -16.53
C PHE A 69 -32.65 -24.30 -15.39
N ALA A 70 -32.56 -25.61 -15.17
CA ALA A 70 -31.63 -26.20 -14.21
C ALA A 70 -30.15 -25.81 -14.44
N SER A 71 -29.71 -25.69 -15.72
CA SER A 71 -28.34 -25.31 -16.03
C SER A 71 -28.02 -23.87 -15.59
N VAL A 72 -28.97 -22.95 -15.72
CA VAL A 72 -28.83 -21.55 -15.27
C VAL A 72 -28.68 -21.50 -13.76
N VAL A 73 -29.54 -22.26 -13.04
CA VAL A 73 -29.52 -22.34 -11.57
C VAL A 73 -28.19 -22.89 -11.06
N ILE A 74 -27.65 -23.94 -11.70
CA ILE A 74 -26.35 -24.52 -11.30
C ILE A 74 -25.23 -23.49 -11.42
N TRP A 75 -25.11 -22.78 -12.52
CA TRP A 75 -24.08 -21.76 -12.71
C TRP A 75 -24.25 -20.58 -11.77
N LEU A 76 -25.50 -20.20 -11.46
CA LEU A 76 -25.82 -19.16 -10.49
C LEU A 76 -25.37 -19.57 -9.09
N LEU A 77 -25.63 -20.81 -8.67
CA LEU A 77 -25.19 -21.33 -7.37
C LEU A 77 -23.65 -21.45 -7.28
N LEU A 78 -23.00 -21.85 -8.38
CA LEU A 78 -21.53 -21.86 -8.43
C LEU A 78 -20.96 -20.44 -8.29
N LEU A 79 -21.52 -19.46 -8.98
CA LEU A 79 -21.10 -18.06 -8.88
C LEU A 79 -21.31 -17.51 -7.48
N LEU A 80 -22.45 -17.83 -6.85
CA LEU A 80 -22.71 -17.49 -5.45
C LEU A 80 -21.69 -18.16 -4.52
N GLY A 81 -21.37 -19.42 -4.74
CA GLY A 81 -20.34 -20.15 -3.99
C GLY A 81 -18.96 -19.51 -4.10
N VAL A 82 -18.53 -19.16 -5.32
CA VAL A 82 -17.24 -18.48 -5.55
C VAL A 82 -17.19 -17.11 -4.88
N THR A 83 -18.28 -16.33 -4.95
CA THR A 83 -18.33 -15.01 -4.32
C THR A 83 -18.35 -15.08 -2.80
N LEU A 84 -19.13 -15.99 -2.21
CA LEU A 84 -19.15 -16.21 -0.75
C LEU A 84 -17.79 -16.71 -0.26
N PHE A 85 -17.21 -17.69 -0.93
CA PHE A 85 -15.88 -18.20 -0.58
C PHE A 85 -14.81 -17.11 -0.68
N GLY A 86 -14.90 -16.24 -1.71
CA GLY A 86 -14.02 -15.09 -1.89
C GLY A 86 -14.13 -14.07 -0.76
N ASN A 87 -15.35 -13.75 -0.34
CA ASN A 87 -15.59 -12.84 0.77
C ASN A 87 -15.08 -13.42 2.10
N LEU A 88 -15.37 -14.68 2.39
CA LEU A 88 -14.88 -15.37 3.60
C LEU A 88 -13.34 -15.42 3.64
N THR A 89 -12.71 -15.79 2.53
CA THR A 89 -11.25 -15.83 2.43
C THR A 89 -10.64 -14.43 2.58
N SER A 90 -11.29 -13.41 2.04
CA SER A 90 -10.85 -12.01 2.19
C SER A 90 -10.95 -11.53 3.64
N MET A 91 -12.04 -11.84 4.34
CA MET A 91 -12.19 -11.54 5.78
C MET A 91 -11.14 -12.27 6.62
N ALA A 92 -10.95 -13.56 6.36
CA ALA A 92 -9.92 -14.35 7.05
C ALA A 92 -8.51 -13.76 6.81
N LEU A 93 -8.21 -13.35 5.58
CA LEU A 93 -6.95 -12.72 5.25
C LEU A 93 -6.75 -11.37 5.97
N GLN A 94 -7.80 -10.56 6.10
CA GLN A 94 -7.75 -9.30 6.86
C GLN A 94 -7.44 -9.56 8.33
N THR A 95 -8.11 -10.52 8.96
CA THR A 95 -7.87 -10.90 10.36
C THR A 95 -6.45 -11.45 10.56
N LEU A 96 -5.98 -12.30 9.65
CA LEU A 96 -4.60 -12.82 9.69
C LEU A 96 -3.56 -11.70 9.57
N ARG A 97 -3.80 -10.71 8.69
CA ARG A 97 -2.94 -9.54 8.56
C ARG A 97 -2.90 -8.70 9.81
N ALA A 98 -4.05 -8.41 10.42
CA ALA A 98 -4.15 -7.64 11.66
C ALA A 98 -3.37 -8.33 12.78
N ASN A 99 -3.65 -9.61 13.03
CA ASN A 99 -2.97 -10.38 14.07
C ASN A 99 -1.44 -10.44 13.84
N PHE A 100 -1.00 -10.65 12.60
CA PHE A 100 0.42 -10.66 12.30
C PHE A 100 1.08 -9.28 12.41
N SER A 101 0.35 -8.22 12.07
CA SER A 101 0.79 -6.85 12.27
C SER A 101 1.06 -6.55 13.74
N ASP A 102 0.19 -7.00 14.65
CA ASP A 102 0.35 -6.80 16.09
C ASP A 102 1.56 -7.58 16.64
N VAL A 103 1.72 -8.83 16.22
CA VAL A 103 2.90 -9.65 16.60
C VAL A 103 4.19 -9.01 16.09
N LEU A 104 4.19 -8.52 14.86
CA LEU A 104 5.34 -7.85 14.26
C LEU A 104 5.67 -6.53 14.98
N ALA A 105 4.65 -5.73 15.30
CA ALA A 105 4.83 -4.47 16.04
C ALA A 105 5.44 -4.74 17.42
N LEU A 106 4.97 -5.76 18.14
CA LEU A 106 5.53 -6.17 19.42
C LEU A 106 7.00 -6.60 19.26
N HIS A 107 7.30 -7.46 18.29
CA HIS A 107 8.68 -7.92 18.04
C HIS A 107 9.65 -6.77 17.73
N ILE A 108 9.23 -5.86 16.87
CA ILE A 108 10.03 -4.67 16.51
C ILE A 108 10.23 -3.77 17.72
N THR A 109 9.18 -3.53 18.50
CA THR A 109 9.24 -2.68 19.70
C THR A 109 10.19 -3.27 20.73
N GLN A 110 10.08 -4.56 21.04
CA GLN A 110 10.96 -5.25 21.97
C GLN A 110 12.43 -5.18 21.53
N LYS A 111 12.70 -5.47 20.25
CA LYS A 111 14.05 -5.42 19.69
C LYS A 111 14.63 -4.00 19.70
N THR A 112 13.78 -3.00 19.44
CA THR A 112 14.19 -1.60 19.45
C THR A 112 14.46 -1.12 20.86
N LEU A 113 13.64 -1.48 21.85
CA LEU A 113 13.84 -1.14 23.26
C LEU A 113 15.11 -1.81 23.82
N ALA A 114 15.35 -3.09 23.48
CA ALA A 114 16.57 -3.78 23.87
C ALA A 114 17.82 -3.08 23.32
N LYS A 115 17.76 -2.65 22.04
CA LYS A 115 18.87 -1.91 21.43
C LYS A 115 19.06 -0.53 22.06
N TYR A 116 17.95 0.15 22.42
CA TYR A 116 17.98 1.47 23.04
C TYR A 116 18.72 1.48 24.37
N GLN A 117 18.64 0.40 25.15
CA GLN A 117 19.32 0.26 26.45
C GLN A 117 20.83 0.13 26.32
N VAL A 118 21.36 -0.27 25.16
CA VAL A 118 22.78 -0.59 24.94
C VAL A 118 23.47 0.46 24.06
N ILE A 119 22.79 1.49 23.62
CA ILE A 119 23.36 2.56 22.78
C ILE A 119 24.12 3.55 23.66
N HIS A 120 25.33 3.96 23.23
CA HIS A 120 26.10 5.02 23.88
C HIS A 120 25.30 6.33 24.02
N ALA A 121 25.40 6.95 25.22
CA ALA A 121 24.73 8.20 25.54
C ALA A 121 25.08 9.34 24.56
N GLU A 122 26.31 9.40 24.05
CA GLU A 122 26.77 10.37 23.06
C GLU A 122 25.95 10.35 21.76
N ALA A 123 25.34 9.21 21.41
CA ALA A 123 24.50 9.10 20.22
C ALA A 123 23.23 9.95 20.32
N PHE A 124 22.73 10.18 21.54
CA PHE A 124 21.54 10.98 21.81
C PHE A 124 21.80 12.49 21.77
N GLU A 125 23.04 12.93 21.93
CA GLU A 125 23.42 14.34 21.86
C GLU A 125 23.37 14.87 20.42
N LYS A 126 23.52 13.99 19.42
CA LYS A 126 23.45 14.35 18.00
C LYS A 126 22.00 14.44 17.55
N LYS A 127 21.49 15.65 17.33
CA LYS A 127 20.11 15.93 16.90
C LYS A 127 19.63 15.02 15.75
N GLU A 128 20.48 14.80 14.73
CA GLU A 128 20.12 13.96 13.58
C GLU A 128 19.92 12.48 13.96
N ILE A 129 20.69 11.98 14.92
CA ILE A 129 20.58 10.59 15.40
C ILE A 129 19.34 10.49 16.28
N TYR A 130 19.13 11.44 17.18
CA TYR A 130 17.93 11.50 18.03
C TYR A 130 16.64 11.52 17.22
N ASP A 131 16.54 12.38 16.20
CA ASP A 131 15.39 12.45 15.31
C ASP A 131 15.13 11.11 14.60
N ARG A 132 16.17 10.42 14.15
CA ARG A 132 16.06 9.09 13.52
C ARG A 132 15.63 8.01 14.49
N ILE A 133 16.16 8.03 15.71
CA ILE A 133 15.76 7.11 16.79
C ILE A 133 14.28 7.33 17.11
N HIS A 134 13.86 8.56 17.30
CA HIS A 134 12.48 8.90 17.59
C HIS A 134 11.53 8.42 16.48
N MET A 135 11.86 8.65 15.19
CA MET A 135 11.09 8.14 14.06
C MET A 135 11.08 6.60 14.01
N ALA A 136 12.19 5.95 14.35
CA ALA A 136 12.28 4.49 14.36
C ALA A 136 11.37 3.87 15.43
N VAL A 137 11.28 4.47 16.61
CA VAL A 137 10.45 3.96 17.71
C VAL A 137 8.97 4.22 17.47
N THR A 138 8.61 5.45 17.04
CA THR A 138 7.20 5.89 16.97
C THR A 138 6.50 5.47 15.70
N GLU A 139 7.16 5.52 14.54
CA GLU A 139 6.51 5.31 13.25
C GLU A 139 6.72 3.90 12.67
N THR A 140 7.87 3.29 12.92
CA THR A 140 8.24 2.06 12.21
C THR A 140 7.31 0.87 12.45
N PRO A 141 6.76 0.61 13.65
CA PRO A 141 5.84 -0.51 13.84
C PRO A 141 4.64 -0.43 12.89
N ASN A 142 4.01 0.74 12.79
CA ASN A 142 2.88 0.97 11.89
C ASN A 142 3.26 0.86 10.41
N ARG A 143 4.49 1.29 10.05
CA ARG A 143 5.00 1.22 8.67
C ARG A 143 5.30 -0.21 8.24
N CYS A 144 5.74 -1.05 9.16
CA CYS A 144 5.95 -2.48 8.89
C CYS A 144 4.63 -3.22 8.61
N ALA A 145 3.52 -2.83 9.26
CA ALA A 145 2.21 -3.35 8.95
C ALA A 145 1.80 -3.08 7.49
N LEU A 146 2.03 -1.85 7.00
CA LEU A 146 1.78 -1.49 5.61
C LEU A 146 2.65 -2.26 4.61
N TYR A 147 3.81 -2.74 5.05
CA TYR A 147 4.66 -3.64 4.24
C TYR A 147 4.01 -5.01 4.04
N ILE A 148 3.36 -5.54 5.08
CA ILE A 148 2.60 -6.81 4.99
C ILE A 148 1.49 -6.66 3.97
N ASP A 149 0.73 -5.56 4.05
CA ASP A 149 -0.33 -5.26 3.09
C ASP A 149 0.19 -5.18 1.65
N MET A 150 1.35 -4.57 1.46
CA MET A 150 2.01 -4.52 0.15
C MET A 150 2.37 -5.93 -0.36
N ILE A 151 3.00 -6.78 0.46
CA ILE A 151 3.39 -8.13 0.06
C ILE A 151 2.16 -8.95 -0.32
N CYS A 152 1.12 -8.94 0.51
CA CYS A 152 -0.13 -9.64 0.25
C CYS A 152 -0.82 -9.09 -1.01
N GLY A 153 -0.85 -7.76 -1.18
CA GLY A 153 -1.43 -7.10 -2.34
C GLY A 153 -0.71 -7.42 -3.64
N VAL A 154 0.63 -7.42 -3.63
CA VAL A 154 1.46 -7.81 -4.80
C VAL A 154 1.23 -9.28 -5.13
N THR A 155 1.26 -10.18 -4.15
CA THR A 155 1.03 -11.62 -4.37
C THR A 155 -0.34 -11.87 -4.98
N LYS A 156 -1.41 -11.28 -4.40
CA LYS A 156 -2.75 -11.37 -4.95
C LYS A 156 -2.81 -10.86 -6.39
N ALA A 157 -2.25 -9.67 -6.65
CA ALA A 157 -2.31 -9.05 -7.96
C ALA A 157 -1.53 -9.83 -9.02
N VAL A 158 -0.36 -10.39 -8.69
CA VAL A 158 0.44 -11.22 -9.60
C VAL A 158 -0.31 -12.50 -9.96
N VAL A 159 -0.85 -13.21 -8.97
CA VAL A 159 -1.62 -14.45 -9.20
C VAL A 159 -2.88 -14.17 -10.01
N SER A 160 -3.63 -13.13 -9.69
CA SER A 160 -4.82 -12.73 -10.48
C SER A 160 -4.44 -12.34 -11.91
N LEU A 161 -3.33 -11.61 -12.07
CA LEU A 161 -2.88 -11.16 -13.39
C LEU A 161 -2.49 -12.31 -14.29
N THR A 162 -1.78 -13.33 -13.77
CA THR A 162 -1.43 -14.52 -14.54
C THR A 162 -2.66 -15.26 -15.04
N GLY A 163 -3.69 -15.43 -14.20
CA GLY A 163 -4.95 -16.05 -14.60
C GLY A 163 -5.73 -15.23 -15.63
N VAL A 164 -5.81 -13.90 -15.44
CA VAL A 164 -6.50 -13.00 -16.39
C VAL A 164 -5.74 -12.92 -17.73
N ILE A 165 -4.41 -12.90 -17.72
CA ILE A 165 -3.60 -12.94 -18.95
C ILE A 165 -3.83 -14.27 -19.68
N ALA A 166 -3.91 -15.40 -18.98
CA ALA A 166 -4.20 -16.69 -19.60
C ALA A 166 -5.57 -16.69 -20.30
N ILE A 167 -6.59 -16.10 -19.66
CA ILE A 167 -7.91 -15.96 -20.26
C ILE A 167 -7.85 -15.08 -21.53
N LEU A 168 -7.23 -13.90 -21.46
CA LEU A 168 -7.13 -13.01 -22.61
C LEU A 168 -6.28 -13.60 -23.74
N ALA A 169 -5.18 -14.27 -23.41
CA ALA A 169 -4.30 -14.91 -24.38
C ALA A 169 -4.97 -16.08 -25.11
N SER A 170 -5.94 -16.77 -24.48
CA SER A 170 -6.71 -17.84 -25.13
C SER A 170 -7.62 -17.34 -26.25
N PHE A 171 -7.97 -16.03 -26.24
CA PHE A 171 -8.75 -15.41 -27.32
C PHE A 171 -7.86 -14.72 -28.34
N ASP A 172 -7.07 -13.72 -27.93
CA ASP A 172 -6.12 -13.02 -28.79
C ASP A 172 -4.98 -12.38 -27.97
N VAL A 173 -3.75 -12.81 -28.21
CA VAL A 173 -2.54 -12.29 -27.58
C VAL A 173 -2.34 -10.79 -27.86
N ARG A 174 -2.86 -10.26 -28.98
CA ARG A 174 -2.77 -8.84 -29.33
C ARG A 174 -3.47 -7.94 -28.30
N ILE A 175 -4.57 -8.43 -27.70
CA ILE A 175 -5.31 -7.70 -26.66
C ILE A 175 -4.43 -7.51 -25.42
N VAL A 176 -3.67 -8.54 -25.03
CA VAL A 176 -2.74 -8.47 -23.89
C VAL A 176 -1.68 -7.40 -24.15
N PHE A 177 -1.05 -7.39 -25.32
CA PHE A 177 -0.06 -6.38 -25.71
C PHE A 177 -0.64 -4.97 -25.73
N ALA A 178 -1.82 -4.80 -26.32
CA ALA A 178 -2.51 -3.51 -26.34
C ALA A 178 -2.78 -2.99 -24.93
N THR A 179 -3.24 -3.84 -24.02
CA THR A 179 -3.51 -3.48 -22.61
C THR A 179 -2.24 -3.07 -21.89
N CYS A 180 -1.15 -3.81 -22.05
CA CYS A 180 0.15 -3.45 -21.47
C CYS A 180 0.66 -2.12 -22.01
N CYS A 181 0.63 -1.92 -23.32
CA CYS A 181 1.07 -0.67 -23.96
C CYS A 181 0.25 0.55 -23.49
N LEU A 182 -1.04 0.39 -23.29
CA LEU A 182 -1.93 1.46 -22.82
C LEU A 182 -1.72 1.78 -21.34
N THR A 183 -1.44 0.78 -20.53
CA THR A 183 -1.29 0.96 -19.09
C THR A 183 0.00 1.72 -18.74
N ILE A 184 1.10 1.53 -19.48
CA ILE A 184 2.40 2.17 -19.22
C ILE A 184 2.32 3.71 -19.21
N PRO A 185 1.77 4.40 -20.22
CA PRO A 185 1.68 5.87 -20.21
C PRO A 185 0.78 6.40 -19.11
N LEU A 186 -0.32 5.68 -18.80
CA LEU A 186 -1.22 6.02 -17.69
C LEU A 186 -0.50 5.98 -16.33
N LEU A 187 0.31 4.96 -16.12
CA LEU A 187 1.13 4.82 -14.92
C LEU A 187 2.15 5.95 -14.80
N LYS A 188 2.79 6.36 -15.90
CA LYS A 188 3.73 7.50 -15.91
C LYS A 188 3.04 8.81 -15.52
N ILE A 189 1.82 9.05 -16.01
CA ILE A 189 1.04 10.25 -15.68
C ILE A 189 0.68 10.26 -14.20
N LYS A 190 0.11 9.16 -13.67
CA LYS A 190 -0.25 9.02 -12.24
C LYS A 190 0.97 9.15 -11.33
N ASN A 191 2.10 8.55 -11.71
CA ASN A 191 3.35 8.63 -10.93
C ASN A 191 3.91 10.06 -10.89
N LYS A 192 3.85 10.80 -12.00
CA LYS A 192 4.27 12.22 -12.04
C LYS A 192 3.44 13.11 -11.13
N ILE A 193 2.14 12.82 -11.01
CA ILE A 193 1.22 13.53 -10.10
C ILE A 193 1.53 13.19 -8.64
N SER A 194 1.76 11.92 -8.31
CA SER A 194 2.15 11.47 -6.97
C SER A 194 3.47 12.12 -6.51
N ILE A 195 4.47 12.19 -7.37
CA ILE A 195 5.75 12.84 -7.06
C ILE A 195 5.55 14.33 -6.76
N LYS A 196 4.69 15.02 -7.51
CA LYS A 196 4.36 16.43 -7.24
C LYS A 196 3.68 16.59 -5.89
N LYS A 197 2.69 15.74 -5.57
CA LYS A 197 2.01 15.74 -4.26
C LYS A 197 3.01 15.52 -3.13
N TYR A 198 3.92 14.55 -3.28
CA TYR A 198 4.97 14.30 -2.28
C TYR A 198 5.92 15.49 -2.07
N GLY A 199 6.30 16.19 -3.15
CA GLY A 199 7.13 17.40 -3.07
C GLY A 199 6.48 18.49 -2.19
N ILE A 200 5.18 18.65 -2.29
CA ILE A 200 4.41 19.61 -1.51
C ILE A 200 4.30 19.20 -0.04
N TYR A 201 4.02 17.93 0.23
CA TYR A 201 4.05 17.40 1.61
C TYR A 201 5.39 17.63 2.29
N ARG A 202 6.47 17.48 1.54
CA ARG A 202 7.83 17.74 2.07
C ARG A 202 8.07 19.22 2.39
N GLN A 203 7.58 20.14 1.55
CA GLN A 203 7.66 21.59 1.83
C GLN A 203 6.84 21.98 3.05
N GLN A 204 5.69 21.35 3.27
CA GLN A 204 4.83 21.60 4.42
C GLN A 204 5.27 20.91 5.71
N ALA A 205 6.25 19.98 5.63
CA ALA A 205 6.72 19.23 6.81
C ALA A 205 7.29 20.13 7.91
N GLU A 206 7.92 21.24 7.54
CA GLU A 206 8.46 22.22 8.50
C GLU A 206 7.35 22.95 9.23
N SER A 207 6.35 23.45 8.49
CA SER A 207 5.18 24.10 9.07
C SER A 207 4.34 23.14 9.93
N HIS A 208 4.25 21.87 9.55
CA HIS A 208 3.61 20.84 10.38
C HIS A 208 4.34 20.63 11.71
N ARG A 209 5.69 20.59 11.68
CA ARG A 209 6.48 20.49 12.92
C ARG A 209 6.28 21.69 13.82
N LEU A 210 6.26 22.89 13.25
CA LEU A 210 5.98 24.12 14.00
C LEU A 210 4.60 24.04 14.67
N CYS A 211 3.55 23.72 13.93
CA CYS A 211 2.21 23.54 14.48
C CYS A 211 2.17 22.50 15.59
N ASN A 212 2.80 21.33 15.41
CA ASN A 212 2.83 20.29 16.42
C ASN A 212 3.56 20.72 17.69
N SER A 213 4.67 21.49 17.58
CA SER A 213 5.38 22.03 18.74
C SER A 213 4.51 23.07 19.48
N LEU A 214 3.84 23.95 18.75
CA LEU A 214 2.94 24.94 19.34
C LEU A 214 1.73 24.28 20.01
N PHE A 215 1.15 23.23 19.40
CA PHE A 215 0.11 22.42 20.03
C PHE A 215 0.61 21.73 21.30
N ALA A 216 1.82 21.18 21.27
CA ALA A 216 2.40 20.54 22.45
C ALA A 216 2.57 21.52 23.60
N ILE A 217 2.92 22.79 23.33
CA ILE A 217 3.00 23.84 24.35
C ILE A 217 1.61 24.16 24.93
N LEU A 218 0.59 24.30 24.07
CA LEU A 218 -0.78 24.63 24.49
C LEU A 218 -1.45 23.49 25.29
N LEU A 219 -1.17 22.23 24.94
CA LEU A 219 -1.83 21.07 25.54
C LEU A 219 -1.08 20.52 26.74
N ASN A 220 0.13 21.01 27.04
CA ASN A 220 0.91 20.55 28.17
C ASN A 220 0.41 21.22 29.46
N ALA A 221 -0.17 20.41 30.36
CA ALA A 221 -0.79 20.89 31.60
C ALA A 221 0.16 21.80 32.48
N PRO A 222 1.46 21.51 32.63
CA PRO A 222 2.39 22.39 33.32
C PRO A 222 2.50 23.81 32.75
N ASN A 223 2.31 23.98 31.45
CA ASN A 223 2.47 25.28 30.78
C ASN A 223 1.19 26.15 30.88
N ILE A 224 0.03 25.56 31.20
CA ILE A 224 -1.25 26.28 31.22
C ILE A 224 -1.29 27.47 32.17
N PRO A 225 -0.79 27.39 33.42
CA PRO A 225 -0.79 28.54 34.32
C PRO A 225 0.03 29.71 33.76
N GLU A 226 1.20 29.48 33.25
CA GLU A 226 2.08 30.49 32.67
C GLU A 226 1.45 31.12 31.42
N LEU A 227 0.90 30.31 30.53
CA LEU A 227 0.19 30.78 29.34
C LEU A 227 -1.03 31.69 29.68
N LYS A 228 -1.74 31.38 30.77
CA LYS A 228 -2.85 32.20 31.26
C LYS A 228 -2.37 33.53 31.83
N VAL A 229 -1.31 33.51 32.65
CA VAL A 229 -0.75 34.73 33.25
C VAL A 229 -0.19 35.69 32.18
N MET A 230 0.50 35.14 31.18
CA MET A 230 1.07 35.89 30.07
C MET A 230 0.08 36.23 28.96
N ASN A 231 -1.16 35.75 29.03
CA ASN A 231 -2.15 35.82 27.95
C ASN A 231 -1.62 35.32 26.60
N GLY A 232 -0.63 34.39 26.65
CA GLY A 232 0.09 33.88 25.47
C GLY A 232 -0.71 32.87 24.66
N GLY A 233 -1.77 32.28 25.25
CA GLY A 233 -2.58 31.23 24.58
C GLY A 233 -3.23 31.73 23.29
N ASN A 234 -3.74 32.97 23.28
CA ASN A 234 -4.37 33.57 22.10
C ASN A 234 -3.35 33.85 20.98
N TYR A 235 -2.13 34.24 21.32
CA TYR A 235 -1.07 34.46 20.36
C TYR A 235 -0.69 33.14 19.66
N ILE A 236 -0.47 32.07 20.44
CA ILE A 236 -0.13 30.74 19.89
C ILE A 236 -1.28 30.18 19.06
N ALA A 237 -2.54 30.34 19.53
CA ALA A 237 -3.71 29.87 18.78
C ALA A 237 -3.85 30.58 17.41
N ASN A 238 -3.59 31.91 17.39
CA ASN A 238 -3.60 32.69 16.14
C ASN A 238 -2.47 32.24 15.19
N GLU A 239 -1.26 32.01 15.71
CA GLU A 239 -0.12 31.56 14.91
C GLU A 239 -0.38 30.18 14.28
N ILE A 240 -0.96 29.25 15.06
CA ILE A 240 -1.41 27.96 14.55
C ILE A 240 -2.50 28.15 13.48
N GLY A 241 -3.49 29.01 13.75
CA GLY A 241 -4.60 29.29 12.85
C GLY A 241 -4.12 29.85 11.50
N THR A 242 -3.24 30.83 11.51
CA THR A 242 -2.68 31.44 10.29
C THR A 242 -1.84 30.46 9.49
N THR A 243 -1.02 29.65 10.16
CA THR A 243 -0.22 28.60 9.51
C THR A 243 -1.09 27.54 8.84
N ILE A 244 -2.13 27.06 9.53
CA ILE A 244 -3.08 26.08 8.98
C ILE A 244 -3.87 26.70 7.82
N GLN A 245 -4.30 27.97 7.94
CA GLN A 245 -5.03 28.66 6.90
C GLN A 245 -4.19 28.82 5.64
N GLN A 246 -2.92 29.19 5.77
CA GLN A 246 -1.98 29.30 4.66
C GLN A 246 -1.77 27.93 3.98
N GLN A 247 -1.50 26.86 4.75
CA GLN A 247 -1.38 25.50 4.22
C GLN A 247 -2.64 25.05 3.48
N THR A 248 -3.81 25.38 4.02
CA THR A 248 -5.09 25.03 3.40
C THR A 248 -5.28 25.79 2.08
N GLY A 249 -4.89 27.07 2.04
CA GLY A 249 -4.91 27.89 0.82
C GLY A 249 -4.02 27.30 -0.29
N ASP A 250 -2.78 27.02 0.06
CA ASP A 250 -1.81 26.40 -0.86
C ASP A 250 -2.31 25.03 -1.38
N ASN A 251 -2.83 24.21 -0.47
CA ASN A 251 -3.39 22.89 -0.83
C ASN A 251 -4.60 23.03 -1.76
N ARG A 252 -5.47 24.03 -1.56
CA ARG A 252 -6.62 24.30 -2.47
C ARG A 252 -6.14 24.71 -3.86
N ALA A 253 -5.19 25.63 -3.94
CA ALA A 253 -4.63 26.08 -5.22
C ALA A 253 -3.98 24.93 -6.01
N ILE A 254 -3.27 24.04 -5.31
CA ILE A 254 -2.63 22.88 -5.90
C ILE A 254 -3.66 21.85 -6.34
N ARG A 255 -4.67 21.56 -5.48
CA ARG A 255 -5.77 20.63 -5.83
C ARG A 255 -6.52 21.12 -7.07
N ALA A 256 -6.78 22.41 -7.18
CA ALA A 256 -7.45 22.99 -8.34
C ALA A 256 -6.62 22.84 -9.65
N ARG A 257 -5.30 23.02 -9.57
CA ARG A 257 -4.39 22.82 -10.71
C ARG A 257 -4.25 21.34 -11.09
N THR A 258 -4.12 20.46 -10.09
CA THR A 258 -4.01 19.01 -10.34
C THR A 258 -5.32 18.42 -10.84
N LEU A 259 -6.48 18.93 -10.36
CA LEU A 259 -7.79 18.45 -10.80
C LEU A 259 -7.96 18.58 -12.32
N LYS A 260 -7.62 19.73 -12.91
CA LYS A 260 -7.72 19.93 -14.37
C LYS A 260 -6.83 18.94 -15.14
N ALA A 261 -5.59 18.77 -14.69
CA ALA A 261 -4.67 17.83 -15.33
C ALA A 261 -5.11 16.36 -15.13
N ASP A 262 -5.59 16.02 -13.94
CA ASP A 262 -6.09 14.68 -13.62
C ASP A 262 -7.34 14.36 -14.44
N THR A 263 -8.28 15.30 -14.56
CA THR A 263 -9.53 15.12 -15.34
C THR A 263 -9.22 14.93 -16.82
N ALA A 264 -8.31 15.73 -17.40
CA ALA A 264 -7.88 15.56 -18.77
C ALA A 264 -7.20 14.19 -18.99
N ALA A 265 -6.30 13.79 -18.08
CA ALA A 265 -5.64 12.50 -18.16
C ALA A 265 -6.61 11.32 -18.04
N ILE A 266 -7.58 11.40 -17.13
CA ILE A 266 -8.64 10.40 -16.97
C ILE A 266 -9.53 10.35 -18.22
N GLY A 267 -9.90 11.51 -18.77
CA GLY A 267 -10.71 11.59 -20.01
C GLY A 267 -10.03 10.89 -21.19
N ILE A 268 -8.75 11.20 -21.43
CA ILE A 268 -7.96 10.54 -22.48
C ILE A 268 -7.84 9.04 -22.21
N SER A 269 -7.57 8.65 -20.95
CA SER A 269 -7.49 7.25 -20.56
C SER A 269 -8.79 6.49 -20.87
N ASN A 270 -9.93 7.07 -20.49
CA ASN A 270 -11.22 6.45 -20.73
C ASN A 270 -11.52 6.34 -22.22
N ALA A 271 -11.24 7.38 -23.00
CA ALA A 271 -11.43 7.35 -24.46
C ALA A 271 -10.64 6.21 -25.12
N ILE A 272 -9.38 6.04 -24.73
CA ILE A 272 -8.53 4.95 -25.24
C ILE A 272 -9.06 3.58 -24.79
N THR A 273 -9.47 3.45 -23.51
CA THR A 273 -10.04 2.22 -22.95
C THR A 273 -11.31 1.82 -23.71
N PHE A 274 -12.20 2.77 -24.00
CA PHE A 274 -13.41 2.53 -24.80
C PHE A 274 -13.08 2.15 -26.24
N GLY A 275 -12.06 2.77 -26.86
CA GLY A 275 -11.59 2.39 -28.19
C GLY A 275 -11.14 0.92 -28.27
N VAL A 276 -10.40 0.45 -27.25
CA VAL A 276 -10.00 -0.96 -27.17
C VAL A 276 -11.20 -1.88 -26.94
N LYS A 277 -12.15 -1.48 -26.10
CA LYS A 277 -13.38 -2.26 -25.89
C LYS A 277 -14.20 -2.41 -27.17
N ILE A 278 -14.32 -1.34 -27.95
CA ILE A 278 -14.97 -1.39 -29.27
C ILE A 278 -14.23 -2.36 -30.18
N TRP A 279 -12.90 -2.29 -30.22
CA TRP A 279 -12.10 -3.22 -31.02
C TRP A 279 -12.29 -4.69 -30.58
N ILE A 280 -12.32 -4.96 -29.26
CA ILE A 280 -12.61 -6.31 -28.71
C ILE A 280 -13.97 -6.80 -29.18
N VAL A 281 -15.03 -5.96 -29.07
CA VAL A 281 -16.39 -6.34 -29.47
C VAL A 281 -16.48 -6.61 -30.98
N VAL A 282 -15.91 -5.77 -31.82
CA VAL A 282 -15.89 -5.95 -33.27
C VAL A 282 -15.14 -7.24 -33.64
N SER A 283 -13.98 -7.49 -33.04
CA SER A 283 -13.21 -8.71 -33.26
C SER A 283 -13.95 -9.97 -32.79
N ALA A 284 -14.66 -9.89 -31.67
CA ALA A 284 -15.45 -11.00 -31.14
C ALA A 284 -16.66 -11.34 -32.00
N ILE A 285 -17.34 -10.34 -32.55
CA ILE A 285 -18.46 -10.53 -33.48
C ILE A 285 -17.96 -11.16 -34.78
N SER A 286 -16.81 -10.74 -35.31
CA SER A 286 -16.25 -11.33 -36.53
C SER A 286 -15.81 -12.79 -36.37
N GLN A 287 -15.57 -13.25 -35.13
CA GLN A 287 -15.24 -14.63 -34.78
C GLN A 287 -16.44 -15.47 -34.32
N GLU A 288 -17.66 -14.92 -34.40
CA GLU A 288 -18.90 -15.58 -33.97
C GLU A 288 -18.86 -16.10 -32.52
N LEU A 289 -18.20 -15.34 -31.61
CA LEU A 289 -18.10 -15.73 -30.23
C LEU A 289 -19.43 -15.58 -29.48
N THR A 290 -19.60 -16.39 -28.43
CA THR A 290 -20.80 -16.32 -27.58
C THR A 290 -20.86 -15.00 -26.78
N VAL A 291 -22.07 -14.61 -26.37
CA VAL A 291 -22.29 -13.40 -25.55
C VAL A 291 -21.50 -13.48 -24.23
N GLY A 292 -21.44 -14.66 -23.61
CA GLY A 292 -20.66 -14.90 -22.41
C GLY A 292 -19.17 -14.68 -22.65
N SER A 293 -18.62 -15.14 -23.78
CA SER A 293 -17.23 -14.95 -24.17
C SER A 293 -16.89 -13.46 -24.38
N ILE A 294 -17.77 -12.69 -25.04
CA ILE A 294 -17.61 -11.25 -25.23
C ILE A 294 -17.56 -10.53 -23.88
N TYR A 295 -18.51 -10.85 -23.00
CA TYR A 295 -18.52 -10.26 -21.64
C TYR A 295 -17.27 -10.64 -20.86
N GLN A 296 -16.82 -11.88 -20.94
CA GLN A 296 -15.60 -12.33 -20.28
C GLN A 296 -14.36 -11.56 -20.77
N MET A 297 -14.21 -11.35 -22.08
CA MET A 297 -13.09 -10.58 -22.64
C MET A 297 -13.08 -9.14 -22.15
N LEU A 298 -14.26 -8.47 -22.15
CA LEU A 298 -14.39 -7.09 -21.66
C LEU A 298 -14.06 -7.01 -20.17
N SER A 299 -14.58 -7.92 -19.36
CA SER A 299 -14.36 -7.96 -17.91
C SER A 299 -12.91 -8.36 -17.57
N ALA A 300 -12.31 -9.27 -18.33
CA ALA A 300 -10.90 -9.63 -18.18
C ALA A 300 -9.96 -8.46 -18.54
N PHE A 301 -10.29 -7.70 -19.58
CA PHE A 301 -9.57 -6.48 -19.95
C PHE A 301 -9.63 -5.43 -18.83
N ASP A 302 -10.80 -5.16 -18.25
CA ASP A 302 -10.97 -4.23 -17.12
C ASP A 302 -10.21 -4.71 -15.88
N SER A 303 -10.29 -6.01 -15.60
CA SER A 303 -9.57 -6.63 -14.48
C SER A 303 -8.06 -6.52 -14.66
N MET A 304 -7.55 -6.80 -15.87
CA MET A 304 -6.12 -6.66 -16.17
C MET A 304 -5.63 -5.22 -15.94
N GLN A 305 -6.39 -4.22 -16.41
CA GLN A 305 -6.06 -2.80 -16.23
C GLN A 305 -6.04 -2.42 -14.75
N THR A 306 -7.03 -2.87 -13.98
CA THR A 306 -7.14 -2.61 -12.54
C THR A 306 -6.01 -3.28 -11.76
N LEU A 307 -5.68 -4.53 -12.08
CA LEU A 307 -4.61 -5.29 -11.45
C LEU A 307 -3.23 -4.67 -11.71
N LEU A 308 -2.96 -4.23 -12.95
CA LEU A 308 -1.72 -3.51 -13.27
C LEU A 308 -1.60 -2.20 -12.50
N GLN A 309 -2.69 -1.43 -12.38
CA GLN A 309 -2.71 -0.21 -11.57
C GLN A 309 -2.48 -0.51 -10.08
N SER A 310 -3.10 -1.57 -9.56
CA SER A 310 -2.92 -2.04 -8.20
C SER A 310 -1.47 -2.44 -7.91
N LEU A 311 -0.84 -3.20 -8.82
CA LEU A 311 0.57 -3.57 -8.70
C LEU A 311 1.49 -2.36 -8.57
N VAL A 312 1.31 -1.37 -9.44
CA VAL A 312 2.13 -0.15 -9.36
C VAL A 312 1.89 0.63 -8.09
N TYR A 313 0.63 0.71 -7.64
CA TYR A 313 0.30 1.32 -6.36
C TYR A 313 0.98 0.61 -5.20
N GLN A 314 0.89 -0.71 -5.13
CA GLN A 314 1.50 -1.53 -4.07
C GLN A 314 3.03 -1.38 -4.05
N ILE A 315 3.68 -1.43 -5.22
CA ILE A 315 5.14 -1.24 -5.33
C ILE A 315 5.54 0.18 -4.90
N SER A 316 4.78 1.19 -5.30
CA SER A 316 5.04 2.59 -4.94
C SER A 316 4.86 2.83 -3.44
N SER A 317 3.82 2.26 -2.84
CA SER A 317 3.58 2.28 -1.39
C SER A 317 4.72 1.59 -0.64
N GLY A 318 5.12 0.40 -1.08
CA GLY A 318 6.24 -0.31 -0.48
C GLY A 318 7.54 0.48 -0.52
N TYR A 319 7.79 1.23 -1.60
CA TYR A 319 8.93 2.12 -1.66
C TYR A 319 8.89 3.21 -0.59
N GLU A 320 7.75 3.85 -0.42
CA GLU A 320 7.57 4.88 0.61
C GLU A 320 7.84 4.31 2.01
N GLN A 321 7.28 3.14 2.32
CA GLN A 321 7.49 2.48 3.60
C GLN A 321 8.96 2.06 3.82
N SER A 322 9.68 1.70 2.77
CA SER A 322 11.09 1.30 2.85
C SER A 322 12.01 2.41 3.37
N LEU A 323 11.64 3.67 3.14
CA LEU A 323 12.40 4.82 3.64
C LEU A 323 12.35 4.90 5.17
N TYR A 324 11.22 4.58 5.78
CA TYR A 324 11.06 4.58 7.23
C TYR A 324 11.82 3.41 7.88
N VAL A 325 11.76 2.24 7.26
CA VAL A 325 12.52 1.06 7.73
C VAL A 325 14.02 1.29 7.67
N SER A 326 14.51 2.12 6.74
CA SER A 326 15.93 2.47 6.70
C SER A 326 16.41 3.19 7.96
N ASN A 327 15.54 3.94 8.66
CA ASN A 327 15.87 4.58 9.93
C ASN A 327 16.08 3.55 11.05
N LEU A 328 15.31 2.46 11.04
CA LEU A 328 15.49 1.31 11.96
C LEU A 328 16.85 0.62 11.76
N LEU A 329 17.27 0.50 10.49
CA LEU A 329 18.60 -0.07 10.19
C LEU A 329 19.74 0.79 10.73
N VAL A 330 19.58 2.10 10.64
CA VAL A 330 20.57 3.03 11.22
C VAL A 330 20.61 2.87 12.73
N LEU A 331 19.46 2.77 13.41
CA LEU A 331 19.40 2.55 14.87
C LEU A 331 20.09 1.24 15.28
N TRP A 332 19.78 0.14 14.57
CA TRP A 332 20.38 -1.16 14.90
C TRP A 332 21.85 -1.27 14.53
N GLY A 333 22.35 -0.42 13.63
CA GLY A 333 23.76 -0.31 13.24
C GLY A 333 24.60 0.58 14.15
N LEU A 334 23.99 1.25 15.16
CA LEU A 334 24.74 2.06 16.12
C LEU A 334 25.61 1.17 17.01
N SER A 335 26.79 1.69 17.37
CA SER A 335 27.73 1.00 18.26
C SER A 335 27.12 0.78 19.65
N GLU A 336 27.38 -0.39 20.20
CA GLU A 336 26.91 -0.78 21.53
C GLU A 336 27.96 -0.41 22.58
N GLU A 337 27.50 0.04 23.73
CA GLU A 337 28.35 0.25 24.91
C GLU A 337 28.86 -1.10 25.35
N SER A 338 30.18 -1.22 25.49
CA SER A 338 30.80 -2.51 25.88
C SER A 338 30.37 -2.86 27.30
N THR A 339 29.81 -4.05 27.48
CA THR A 339 29.28 -4.60 28.76
C THR A 339 30.24 -4.57 29.94
N LYS A 340 31.50 -4.18 29.74
CA LYS A 340 32.49 -4.11 30.81
C LYS A 340 32.25 -3.00 31.86
N MET A 341 31.40 -2.00 31.54
CA MET A 341 31.08 -0.91 32.47
C MET A 341 29.89 -1.20 33.40
N GLN A 342 29.11 -2.25 33.12
CA GLN A 342 27.95 -2.60 33.94
C GLN A 342 28.28 -3.38 35.24
N VAL A 343 29.49 -3.85 35.40
CA VAL A 343 29.87 -4.68 36.59
C VAL A 343 30.28 -3.84 37.82
N GLU A 344 30.56 -2.56 37.63
CA GLU A 344 30.96 -1.70 38.78
C GLU A 344 29.82 -0.97 39.48
N LEU A 345 28.61 -1.00 38.94
CA LEU A 345 27.44 -0.35 39.57
C LEU A 345 26.52 -1.28 40.37
N THR A 346 26.91 -2.53 40.57
CA THR A 346 26.22 -3.46 41.49
C THR A 346 26.89 -3.48 42.87
N ALA A 347 26.76 -2.38 43.60
CA ALA A 347 26.87 -2.39 45.05
C ALA A 347 26.34 -1.07 45.59
N PRO A 348 25.93 -1.07 46.79
CA PRO A 348 24.67 -1.52 47.36
C PRO A 348 23.91 -0.27 47.81
N VAL A 349 22.82 -0.43 48.35
CA VAL A 349 22.05 0.54 49.14
C VAL A 349 20.64 0.71 48.61
N LEU A 350 19.81 -0.12 49.13
CA LEU A 350 18.63 0.38 49.80
C LEU A 350 18.18 -0.67 50.84
N ARG A 351 18.80 -0.59 52.02
CA ARG A 351 18.08 -0.90 53.27
C ARG A 351 17.43 0.42 53.70
N LEU A 352 16.15 0.45 53.64
CA LEU A 352 15.28 1.21 54.53
C LEU A 352 14.01 0.40 54.71
#